data_6639c3c6600c3a1b6298664c1d48ef4c
#
_entry.id   6639c3c6600c3a1b6298664c1d48ef4c
#
_cell.length_a   1.000
_cell.length_b   1.000
_cell.length_c   1.000
_cell.angle_alpha   90.00
_cell.angle_beta   90.00
_cell.angle_gamma   90.00
#
_symmetry.space_group_name_H-M   'P 1'
#
loop_
_entity.id
_entity.type
_entity.pdbx_description
1 polymer ?
#
loop_
_entity_poly.entity_id
_entity_poly.type
_entity_poly.pdbx_seq_one_letter_code
_entity_poly.pdbx_strand_id
1 'polypeptide(L)'
;VRPQVMQLLKSGKIDEAYALNYNTYLPIVNEIKSLANDIETLVYQNGAVYYTQSVRLGNGLTIAGIILVVALLFISTFFTRTITEVLTTPAKQIVEAAEQMYHGDMSAANLITYESEDEFGAMAKTLKGTMLNLHAYVDEISTVLREIASGDLTKDSDEITDFLGDFVSIKESFVYILKNFNITLTNIAKTSEQVDIGAEDLSKASGDLAKGTTDQASAVEELTATVETVAALAKK
;
A
#
# COMPACT_ATOMS: atom_id res chain seq x y z
N VAL A 1 -71.48 37.66 63.20
CA VAL A 1 -72.20 36.85 64.24
C VAL A 1 -71.55 36.94 65.63
N ARG A 2 -70.20 36.77 65.82
CA ARG A 2 -69.51 36.81 67.13
C ARG A 2 -69.74 38.11 67.93
N PRO A 3 -69.66 39.34 67.32
CA PRO A 3 -69.99 40.59 68.00
C PRO A 3 -71.45 40.65 68.48
N GLN A 4 -72.40 40.11 67.68
CA GLN A 4 -73.82 40.08 68.02
C GLN A 4 -74.12 39.12 69.19
N VAL A 5 -73.48 37.94 69.24
CA VAL A 5 -73.58 37.01 70.39
C VAL A 5 -73.03 37.66 71.64
N MET A 6 -71.88 38.39 71.55
CA MET A 6 -71.31 39.10 72.68
C MET A 6 -72.20 40.27 73.16
N GLN A 7 -72.91 40.93 72.26
CA GLN A 7 -73.84 42.04 72.61
C GLN A 7 -75.09 41.46 73.31
N LEU A 8 -75.66 40.39 72.85
CA LEU A 8 -76.78 39.70 73.50
C LEU A 8 -76.38 39.22 74.89
N LEU A 9 -75.24 38.65 75.09
CA LEU A 9 -74.73 38.25 76.41
C LEU A 9 -74.59 39.46 77.38
N LYS A 10 -74.09 40.61 76.92
CA LYS A 10 -73.97 41.85 77.70
C LYS A 10 -75.35 42.44 78.09
N SER A 11 -76.37 42.23 77.26
CA SER A 11 -77.71 42.67 77.52
C SER A 11 -78.54 41.68 78.39
N GLY A 12 -77.95 40.62 78.86
CA GLY A 12 -78.64 39.59 79.71
C GLY A 12 -79.55 38.59 78.96
N LYS A 13 -79.52 38.62 77.60
CA LYS A 13 -80.34 37.72 76.75
C LYS A 13 -79.56 36.45 76.47
N ILE A 14 -79.39 35.60 77.46
CA ILE A 14 -78.51 34.41 77.44
C ILE A 14 -79.04 33.38 76.44
N ASP A 15 -80.36 33.06 76.44
CA ASP A 15 -80.93 32.08 75.53
C ASP A 15 -80.86 32.46 74.07
N GLU A 16 -81.14 33.76 73.77
CA GLU A 16 -81.00 34.27 72.39
C GLU A 16 -79.48 34.24 71.91
N ALA A 17 -78.59 34.57 72.83
CA ALA A 17 -77.13 34.46 72.51
C ALA A 17 -76.70 33.02 72.29
N TYR A 18 -77.18 32.10 73.03
CA TYR A 18 -76.91 30.66 72.90
C TYR A 18 -77.51 30.11 71.63
N ALA A 19 -78.75 30.44 71.28
CA ALA A 19 -79.40 30.02 70.05
C ALA A 19 -78.66 30.56 68.80
N LEU A 20 -78.25 31.84 68.82
CA LEU A 20 -77.51 32.43 67.73
C LEU A 20 -76.09 31.80 67.57
N ASN A 21 -75.43 31.51 68.68
CA ASN A 21 -74.09 30.85 68.64
C ASN A 21 -74.26 29.40 68.15
N TYR A 22 -75.22 28.64 68.67
CA TYR A 22 -75.32 27.24 68.31
C TYR A 22 -75.89 27.01 66.91
N ASN A 23 -76.94 27.75 66.53
CA ASN A 23 -77.65 27.49 65.26
C ASN A 23 -77.06 28.27 64.08
N THR A 24 -76.25 29.32 64.27
CA THR A 24 -75.75 30.14 63.21
C THR A 24 -74.25 30.24 63.22
N TYR A 25 -73.61 30.58 64.36
CA TYR A 25 -72.18 30.79 64.42
C TYR A 25 -71.35 29.50 64.38
N LEU A 26 -71.74 28.50 65.17
CA LEU A 26 -71.06 27.21 65.26
C LEU A 26 -71.02 26.45 63.90
N PRO A 27 -72.16 26.38 63.17
CA PRO A 27 -72.20 25.75 61.85
C PRO A 27 -71.22 26.45 60.85
N ILE A 28 -71.21 27.77 60.80
CA ILE A 28 -70.27 28.56 59.92
C ILE A 28 -68.83 28.27 60.28
N VAL A 29 -68.47 28.23 61.56
CA VAL A 29 -67.12 27.89 62.01
C VAL A 29 -66.72 26.48 61.59
N ASN A 30 -67.66 25.54 61.75
CA ASN A 30 -67.40 24.17 61.33
C ASN A 30 -67.26 24.04 59.82
N GLU A 31 -68.01 24.78 59.01
CA GLU A 31 -67.89 24.84 57.56
C GLU A 31 -66.53 25.45 57.12
N ILE A 32 -66.16 26.56 57.78
CA ILE A 32 -64.80 27.16 57.53
C ILE A 32 -63.72 26.18 57.87
N LYS A 33 -63.80 25.44 58.98
CA LYS A 33 -62.83 24.45 59.40
C LYS A 33 -62.77 23.26 58.41
N SER A 34 -63.94 22.83 57.94
CA SER A 34 -64.00 21.79 56.89
C SER A 34 -63.38 22.22 55.60
N LEU A 35 -63.67 23.44 55.10
CA LEU A 35 -63.05 24.04 53.91
C LEU A 35 -61.56 24.21 54.07
N ALA A 36 -61.07 24.62 55.23
CA ALA A 36 -59.65 24.74 55.52
C ALA A 36 -58.98 23.36 55.43
N ASN A 37 -59.57 22.32 56.01
CA ASN A 37 -59.04 20.95 55.90
C ASN A 37 -59.08 20.41 54.47
N ASP A 38 -60.15 20.72 53.71
CA ASP A 38 -60.27 20.35 52.30
C ASP A 38 -59.17 21.01 51.46
N ILE A 39 -58.88 22.32 51.68
CA ILE A 39 -57.84 23.05 51.05
C ILE A 39 -56.41 22.43 51.38
N GLU A 40 -56.22 22.15 52.69
CA GLU A 40 -54.95 21.51 53.14
C GLU A 40 -54.80 20.14 52.46
N THR A 41 -55.79 19.34 52.39
CA THR A 41 -55.78 18.03 51.73
C THR A 41 -55.48 18.15 50.24
N LEU A 42 -56.14 19.09 49.55
CA LEU A 42 -55.91 19.38 48.13
C LEU A 42 -54.49 19.84 47.85
N VAL A 43 -53.93 20.71 48.69
CA VAL A 43 -52.55 21.19 48.57
C VAL A 43 -51.53 20.05 48.72
N TYR A 44 -51.74 19.19 49.75
CA TYR A 44 -50.86 18.03 49.96
C TYR A 44 -50.97 17.02 48.80
N GLN A 45 -52.15 16.70 48.33
CA GLN A 45 -52.37 15.76 47.23
C GLN A 45 -51.76 16.29 45.94
N ASN A 46 -52.04 17.54 45.58
CA ASN A 46 -51.44 18.14 44.38
C ASN A 46 -49.94 18.26 44.50
N GLY A 47 -49.40 18.65 45.65
CA GLY A 47 -47.94 18.70 45.88
C GLY A 47 -47.30 17.33 45.70
N ALA A 48 -47.88 16.26 46.22
CA ALA A 48 -47.37 14.91 46.06
C ALA A 48 -47.40 14.44 44.59
N VAL A 49 -48.47 14.77 43.86
CA VAL A 49 -48.60 14.45 42.44
C VAL A 49 -47.54 15.18 41.62
N TYR A 50 -47.36 16.49 41.81
CA TYR A 50 -46.32 17.27 41.12
C TYR A 50 -44.92 16.79 41.46
N TYR A 51 -44.64 16.47 42.71
CA TYR A 51 -43.36 15.91 43.12
C TYR A 51 -43.06 14.58 42.42
N THR A 52 -43.99 13.65 42.44
CA THR A 52 -43.80 12.32 41.79
C THR A 52 -43.67 12.42 40.29
N GLN A 53 -44.44 13.32 39.63
CA GLN A 53 -44.29 13.60 38.20
C GLN A 53 -42.91 14.19 37.88
N SER A 54 -42.48 15.18 38.65
CA SER A 54 -41.16 15.83 38.43
C SER A 54 -39.99 14.86 38.61
N VAL A 55 -40.05 14.01 39.64
CA VAL A 55 -39.01 12.96 39.87
C VAL A 55 -39.05 11.93 38.73
N ARG A 56 -40.24 11.50 38.28
CA ARG A 56 -40.35 10.55 37.17
C ARG A 56 -39.80 11.13 35.87
N LEU A 57 -40.12 12.39 35.55
CA LEU A 57 -39.60 13.10 34.40
C LEU A 57 -38.07 13.28 34.50
N GLY A 58 -37.58 13.70 35.66
CA GLY A 58 -36.12 13.85 35.91
C GLY A 58 -35.36 12.53 35.70
N ASN A 59 -35.85 11.45 36.30
CA ASN A 59 -35.22 10.12 36.11
C ASN A 59 -35.31 9.65 34.66
N GLY A 60 -36.44 9.89 33.97
CA GLY A 60 -36.60 9.56 32.56
C GLY A 60 -35.60 10.30 31.68
N LEU A 61 -35.42 11.61 31.89
CA LEU A 61 -34.39 12.43 31.16
C LEU A 61 -32.96 11.99 31.45
N THR A 62 -32.67 11.63 32.70
CA THR A 62 -31.35 11.14 33.09
C THR A 62 -31.04 9.80 32.40
N ILE A 63 -31.95 8.87 32.40
CA ILE A 63 -31.80 7.57 31.71
C ILE A 63 -31.63 7.78 30.20
N ALA A 64 -32.48 8.63 29.59
CA ALA A 64 -32.36 8.98 28.18
C ALA A 64 -31.03 9.60 27.85
N GLY A 65 -30.51 10.49 28.70
CA GLY A 65 -29.18 11.09 28.57
C GLY A 65 -28.05 10.05 28.62
N ILE A 66 -28.11 9.11 29.55
CA ILE A 66 -27.12 8.02 29.63
C ILE A 66 -27.16 7.14 28.39
N ILE A 67 -28.33 6.77 27.92
CA ILE A 67 -28.51 5.95 26.70
C ILE A 67 -27.92 6.69 25.50
N LEU A 68 -28.15 7.99 25.37
CA LEU A 68 -27.63 8.81 24.28
C LEU A 68 -26.10 8.86 24.29
N VAL A 69 -25.47 9.05 25.47
CA VAL A 69 -24.00 9.05 25.61
C VAL A 69 -23.44 7.68 25.22
N VAL A 70 -24.02 6.58 25.69
CA VAL A 70 -23.57 5.23 25.35
C VAL A 70 -23.71 4.98 23.84
N ALA A 71 -24.81 5.40 23.22
CA ALA A 71 -25.01 5.29 21.79
C ALA A 71 -23.96 6.09 20.99
N LEU A 72 -23.64 7.31 21.41
CA LEU A 72 -22.60 8.14 20.78
C LEU A 72 -21.21 7.50 20.90
N LEU A 73 -20.88 6.92 22.04
CA LEU A 73 -19.60 6.19 22.23
C LEU A 73 -19.53 4.96 21.30
N PHE A 74 -20.63 4.23 21.18
CA PHE A 74 -20.71 3.07 20.28
C PHE A 74 -20.55 3.49 18.82
N ILE A 75 -21.24 4.53 18.38
CA ILE A 75 -21.12 5.10 17.04
C ILE A 75 -19.68 5.56 16.79
N SER A 76 -19.09 6.30 17.73
CA SER A 76 -17.71 6.79 17.60
C SER A 76 -16.70 5.65 17.43
N THR A 77 -16.78 4.61 18.25
CA THR A 77 -15.88 3.45 18.15
C THR A 77 -16.08 2.67 16.86
N PHE A 78 -17.32 2.53 16.40
CA PHE A 78 -17.65 1.90 15.13
C PHE A 78 -17.03 2.67 13.95
N PHE A 79 -17.26 3.99 13.89
CA PHE A 79 -16.69 4.84 12.82
C PHE A 79 -15.16 4.84 12.85
N THR A 80 -14.53 4.91 14.03
CA THR A 80 -13.07 4.88 14.15
C THR A 80 -12.50 3.59 13.58
N ARG A 81 -13.07 2.44 13.90
CA ARG A 81 -12.64 1.15 13.34
C ARG A 81 -12.82 1.10 11.83
N THR A 82 -13.98 1.49 11.34
CA THR A 82 -14.26 1.48 9.90
C THR A 82 -13.30 2.37 9.13
N ILE A 83 -13.05 3.59 9.60
CA ILE A 83 -12.09 4.51 8.96
C ILE A 83 -10.68 3.92 8.98
N THR A 84 -10.25 3.31 10.08
CA THR A 84 -8.92 2.72 10.18
C THR A 84 -8.75 1.54 9.23
N GLU A 85 -9.70 0.64 9.15
CA GLU A 85 -9.62 -0.56 8.32
C GLU A 85 -9.78 -0.25 6.82
N VAL A 86 -10.67 0.66 6.46
CA VAL A 86 -11.00 0.94 5.06
C VAL A 86 -10.09 2.01 4.42
N LEU A 87 -9.61 2.97 5.20
CA LEU A 87 -8.81 4.10 4.68
C LEU A 87 -7.35 4.05 5.15
N THR A 88 -7.12 3.94 6.44
CA THR A 88 -5.76 4.11 7.00
C THR A 88 -4.86 2.92 6.71
N THR A 89 -5.36 1.70 6.84
CA THR A 89 -4.57 0.48 6.63
C THR A 89 -4.11 0.34 5.17
N PRO A 90 -5.00 0.43 4.15
CA PRO A 90 -4.58 0.32 2.76
C PRO A 90 -3.67 1.48 2.33
N ALA A 91 -3.98 2.70 2.75
CA ALA A 91 -3.12 3.85 2.46
C ALA A 91 -1.70 3.65 3.00
N LYS A 92 -1.56 3.12 4.22
CA LYS A 92 -0.26 2.82 4.82
C LYS A 92 0.49 1.74 4.06
N GLN A 93 -0.17 0.65 3.67
CA GLN A 93 0.45 -0.42 2.87
C GLN A 93 0.94 0.09 1.52
N ILE A 94 0.13 0.91 0.83
CA ILE A 94 0.49 1.52 -0.45
C ILE A 94 1.72 2.43 -0.31
N VAL A 95 1.72 3.30 0.71
CA VAL A 95 2.84 4.22 0.97
C VAL A 95 4.11 3.45 1.31
N GLU A 96 4.03 2.45 2.19
CA GLU A 96 5.17 1.62 2.61
C GLU A 96 5.76 0.84 1.42
N ALA A 97 4.91 0.23 0.60
CA ALA A 97 5.36 -0.46 -0.61
C ALA A 97 5.98 0.51 -1.63
N ALA A 98 5.38 1.70 -1.83
CA ALA A 98 5.92 2.72 -2.72
C ALA A 98 7.26 3.27 -2.23
N GLU A 99 7.47 3.39 -0.92
CA GLU A 99 8.75 3.80 -0.31
C GLU A 99 9.83 2.75 -0.55
N GLN A 100 9.52 1.47 -0.36
CA GLN A 100 10.46 0.38 -0.69
C GLN A 100 10.77 0.34 -2.18
N MET A 101 9.78 0.52 -3.05
CA MET A 101 9.96 0.65 -4.48
C MET A 101 10.89 1.83 -4.84
N TYR A 102 10.75 2.98 -4.16
CA TYR A 102 11.64 4.13 -4.35
C TYR A 102 13.10 3.78 -4.02
N HIS A 103 13.34 2.91 -3.05
CA HIS A 103 14.65 2.38 -2.72
C HIS A 103 15.12 1.21 -3.60
N GLY A 104 14.32 0.83 -4.61
CA GLY A 104 14.65 -0.24 -5.56
C GLY A 104 14.23 -1.63 -5.10
N ASP A 105 13.54 -1.77 -3.97
CA ASP A 105 13.02 -3.07 -3.51
C ASP A 105 11.63 -3.34 -4.07
N MET A 106 11.59 -4.07 -5.18
CA MET A 106 10.32 -4.49 -5.83
C MET A 106 9.68 -5.69 -5.14
N SER A 107 10.41 -6.42 -4.28
CA SER A 107 9.88 -7.58 -3.54
C SER A 107 8.83 -7.15 -2.49
N ALA A 108 8.83 -5.88 -2.10
CA ALA A 108 7.85 -5.24 -1.23
C ALA A 108 6.42 -5.23 -1.81
N ALA A 109 6.21 -5.63 -3.06
CA ALA A 109 4.87 -5.91 -3.61
C ALA A 109 4.05 -6.86 -2.72
N ASN A 110 4.71 -7.75 -1.97
CA ASN A 110 4.07 -8.67 -1.03
C ASN A 110 3.53 -7.99 0.24
N LEU A 111 3.94 -6.76 0.55
CA LEU A 111 3.39 -5.96 1.64
C LEU A 111 1.95 -5.50 1.35
N ILE A 112 1.58 -5.45 0.07
CA ILE A 112 0.25 -5.06 -0.37
C ILE A 112 -0.66 -6.29 -0.29
N THR A 113 -1.42 -6.38 0.80
CA THR A 113 -2.37 -7.46 1.06
C THR A 113 -3.82 -7.01 1.01
N TYR A 114 -4.07 -5.70 0.90
CA TYR A 114 -5.41 -5.15 0.83
C TYR A 114 -6.08 -5.47 -0.50
N GLU A 115 -7.23 -6.14 -0.41
CA GLU A 115 -8.08 -6.49 -1.55
C GLU A 115 -9.48 -5.94 -1.30
N SER A 116 -9.95 -5.08 -2.19
CA SER A 116 -11.28 -4.46 -2.18
C SER A 116 -11.66 -4.05 -3.60
N GLU A 117 -12.95 -3.84 -3.84
CA GLU A 117 -13.46 -3.30 -5.11
C GLU A 117 -13.54 -1.75 -5.10
N ASP A 118 -13.07 -1.11 -4.04
CA ASP A 118 -13.01 0.35 -3.92
C ASP A 118 -11.78 0.96 -4.61
N GLU A 119 -11.63 2.28 -4.52
CA GLU A 119 -10.51 3.01 -5.13
C GLU A 119 -9.16 2.62 -4.51
N PHE A 120 -9.12 2.31 -3.21
CA PHE A 120 -7.90 1.84 -2.55
C PHE A 120 -7.52 0.42 -3.00
N GLY A 121 -8.50 -0.46 -3.23
CA GLY A 121 -8.27 -1.78 -3.80
C GLY A 121 -7.73 -1.70 -5.23
N ALA A 122 -8.27 -0.79 -6.05
CA ALA A 122 -7.75 -0.53 -7.39
C ALA A 122 -6.32 0.01 -7.36
N MET A 123 -6.00 0.96 -6.47
CA MET A 123 -4.63 1.49 -6.28
C MET A 123 -3.66 0.40 -5.82
N ALA A 124 -4.04 -0.37 -4.81
CA ALA A 124 -3.25 -1.47 -4.27
C ALA A 124 -2.91 -2.51 -5.34
N LYS A 125 -3.91 -2.95 -6.11
CA LYS A 125 -3.75 -3.91 -7.22
C LYS A 125 -2.84 -3.35 -8.32
N THR A 126 -3.03 -2.10 -8.71
CA THR A 126 -2.24 -1.45 -9.76
C THR A 126 -0.78 -1.30 -9.32
N LEU A 127 -0.53 -0.79 -8.11
CA LEU A 127 0.84 -0.64 -7.59
C LEU A 127 1.53 -1.99 -7.46
N LYS A 128 0.86 -2.99 -6.86
CA LYS A 128 1.37 -4.36 -6.76
C LYS A 128 1.74 -4.94 -8.12
N GLY A 129 0.83 -4.82 -9.11
CA GLY A 129 1.09 -5.28 -10.47
C GLY A 129 2.27 -4.56 -11.12
N THR A 130 2.39 -3.24 -10.94
CA THR A 130 3.53 -2.46 -11.43
C THR A 130 4.84 -2.93 -10.82
N MET A 131 4.90 -3.14 -9.50
CA MET A 131 6.10 -3.63 -8.81
C MET A 131 6.50 -5.02 -9.28
N LEU A 132 5.54 -5.93 -9.45
CA LEU A 132 5.81 -7.28 -9.95
C LEU A 132 6.34 -7.27 -11.39
N ASN A 133 5.77 -6.44 -12.27
CA ASN A 133 6.27 -6.29 -13.63
C ASN A 133 7.69 -5.72 -13.65
N LEU A 134 7.96 -4.67 -12.86
CA LEU A 134 9.29 -4.10 -12.77
C LEU A 134 10.30 -5.10 -12.20
N HIS A 135 9.91 -5.89 -11.20
CA HIS A 135 10.77 -6.95 -10.67
C HIS A 135 11.14 -7.95 -11.75
N ALA A 136 10.15 -8.43 -12.51
CA ALA A 136 10.37 -9.35 -13.62
C ALA A 136 11.29 -8.76 -14.70
N TYR A 137 11.15 -7.47 -15.01
CA TYR A 137 12.02 -6.78 -15.97
C TYR A 137 13.48 -6.70 -15.47
N VAL A 138 13.68 -6.33 -14.21
CA VAL A 138 15.04 -6.26 -13.63
C VAL A 138 15.70 -7.63 -13.58
N ASP A 139 14.95 -8.68 -13.25
CA ASP A 139 15.43 -10.05 -13.20
C ASP A 139 15.83 -10.55 -14.61
N GLU A 140 14.96 -10.31 -15.61
CA GLU A 140 15.26 -10.64 -17.00
C GLU A 140 16.49 -9.90 -17.53
N ILE A 141 16.57 -8.58 -17.29
CA ILE A 141 17.75 -7.76 -17.67
C ILE A 141 19.02 -8.35 -17.06
N SER A 142 18.99 -8.69 -15.77
CA SER A 142 20.13 -9.25 -15.05
C SER A 142 20.53 -10.63 -15.60
N THR A 143 19.53 -11.43 -15.99
CA THR A 143 19.75 -12.77 -16.56
C THR A 143 20.37 -12.67 -17.94
N VAL A 144 19.80 -11.89 -18.85
CA VAL A 144 20.34 -11.70 -20.20
C VAL A 144 21.75 -11.13 -20.17
N LEU A 145 22.01 -10.14 -19.32
CA LEU A 145 23.38 -9.58 -19.18
C LEU A 145 24.37 -10.59 -18.63
N ARG A 146 23.96 -11.46 -17.72
CA ARG A 146 24.81 -12.54 -17.18
C ARG A 146 25.12 -13.60 -18.23
N GLU A 147 24.15 -13.99 -19.03
CA GLU A 147 24.31 -14.91 -20.17
C GLU A 147 25.32 -14.34 -21.19
N ILE A 148 25.13 -13.08 -21.59
CA ILE A 148 26.08 -12.37 -22.50
C ILE A 148 27.48 -12.33 -21.88
N ALA A 149 27.62 -12.00 -20.60
CA ALA A 149 28.91 -11.93 -19.91
C ALA A 149 29.61 -13.29 -19.78
N SER A 150 28.82 -14.40 -19.73
CA SER A 150 29.40 -15.76 -19.74
C SER A 150 29.75 -16.27 -21.14
N GLY A 151 29.44 -15.50 -22.20
CA GLY A 151 29.67 -15.87 -23.58
C GLY A 151 28.54 -16.67 -24.21
N ASP A 152 27.43 -16.83 -23.50
CA ASP A 152 26.22 -17.46 -24.07
C ASP A 152 25.42 -16.39 -24.82
N LEU A 153 25.48 -16.50 -26.14
CA LEU A 153 24.82 -15.59 -27.09
C LEU A 153 23.72 -16.33 -27.88
N THR A 154 23.26 -17.50 -27.38
CA THR A 154 22.33 -18.37 -28.10
C THR A 154 20.87 -18.00 -27.90
N LYS A 155 20.58 -17.15 -26.91
CA LYS A 155 19.20 -16.75 -26.55
C LYS A 155 18.49 -16.04 -27.70
N ASP A 156 17.35 -16.55 -28.09
CA ASP A 156 16.51 -15.95 -29.13
C ASP A 156 15.58 -14.86 -28.57
N SER A 157 15.07 -14.01 -29.45
CA SER A 157 14.16 -12.92 -29.10
C SER A 157 12.87 -13.41 -28.40
N ASP A 158 12.41 -14.62 -28.74
CA ASP A 158 11.19 -15.21 -28.18
C ASP A 158 11.40 -15.77 -26.77
N GLU A 159 12.64 -15.99 -26.38
CA GLU A 159 13.03 -16.41 -25.03
C GLU A 159 13.20 -15.24 -24.07
N ILE A 160 13.29 -14.02 -24.58
CA ILE A 160 13.35 -12.80 -23.79
C ILE A 160 11.93 -12.37 -23.43
N THR A 161 11.66 -12.13 -22.14
CA THR A 161 10.39 -11.66 -21.60
C THR A 161 9.86 -10.45 -22.38
N ASP A 162 8.56 -10.40 -22.62
CA ASP A 162 7.93 -9.25 -23.24
C ASP A 162 7.83 -8.08 -22.28
N PHE A 163 8.53 -7.02 -22.59
CA PHE A 163 8.45 -5.74 -21.92
C PHE A 163 7.26 -4.93 -22.43
N LEU A 164 6.63 -4.13 -21.60
CA LEU A 164 5.47 -3.29 -21.98
C LEU A 164 5.84 -1.81 -22.06
N GLY A 165 5.12 -1.08 -22.90
CA GLY A 165 5.25 0.36 -23.05
C GLY A 165 6.67 0.78 -23.43
N ASP A 166 7.23 1.75 -22.73
CA ASP A 166 8.57 2.30 -23.01
C ASP A 166 9.72 1.30 -22.78
N PHE A 167 9.45 0.22 -22.03
CA PHE A 167 10.47 -0.82 -21.77
C PHE A 167 10.70 -1.75 -22.97
N VAL A 168 9.83 -1.75 -24.00
CA VAL A 168 10.00 -2.56 -25.22
C VAL A 168 11.35 -2.31 -25.87
N SER A 169 11.85 -1.08 -25.85
CA SER A 169 13.14 -0.69 -26.40
C SER A 169 14.33 -1.42 -25.77
N ILE A 170 14.18 -1.93 -24.53
CA ILE A 170 15.21 -2.74 -23.85
C ILE A 170 15.33 -4.10 -24.53
N LYS A 171 14.19 -4.77 -24.80
CA LYS A 171 14.16 -6.04 -25.55
C LYS A 171 14.80 -5.88 -26.92
N GLU A 172 14.40 -4.84 -27.66
CA GLU A 172 14.97 -4.55 -28.99
C GLU A 172 16.50 -4.35 -28.92
N SER A 173 16.97 -3.66 -27.86
CA SER A 173 18.41 -3.45 -27.65
C SER A 173 19.14 -4.75 -27.38
N PHE A 174 18.60 -5.65 -26.57
CA PHE A 174 19.19 -6.97 -26.32
C PHE A 174 19.27 -7.81 -27.60
N VAL A 175 18.19 -7.88 -28.37
CA VAL A 175 18.16 -8.58 -29.67
C VAL A 175 19.24 -8.01 -30.60
N TYR A 176 19.36 -6.69 -30.66
CA TYR A 176 20.40 -6.02 -31.47
C TYR A 176 21.82 -6.35 -30.99
N ILE A 177 22.06 -6.33 -29.68
CA ILE A 177 23.37 -6.68 -29.09
C ILE A 177 23.72 -8.13 -29.43
N LEU A 178 22.85 -9.09 -29.13
CA LEU A 178 23.05 -10.51 -29.37
C LEU A 178 23.35 -10.77 -30.86
N LYS A 179 22.56 -10.19 -31.75
CA LYS A 179 22.79 -10.30 -33.21
C LYS A 179 24.15 -9.78 -33.66
N ASN A 180 24.54 -8.58 -33.18
CA ASN A 180 25.81 -7.99 -33.57
C ASN A 180 27.01 -8.75 -33.01
N PHE A 181 26.94 -9.23 -31.77
CA PHE A 181 27.98 -10.09 -31.21
C PHE A 181 28.13 -11.37 -32.01
N ASN A 182 27.03 -12.06 -32.36
CA ASN A 182 27.07 -13.28 -33.18
C ASN A 182 27.67 -13.03 -34.55
N ILE A 183 27.31 -11.93 -35.22
CA ILE A 183 27.92 -11.53 -36.50
C ILE A 183 29.42 -11.29 -36.35
N THR A 184 29.82 -10.54 -35.31
CA THR A 184 31.23 -10.20 -35.08
C THR A 184 32.06 -11.42 -34.76
N LEU A 185 31.59 -12.33 -33.90
CA LEU A 185 32.29 -13.57 -33.57
C LEU A 185 32.38 -14.50 -34.77
N THR A 186 31.32 -14.61 -35.59
CA THR A 186 31.37 -15.36 -36.84
C THR A 186 32.40 -14.79 -37.79
N ASN A 187 32.50 -13.48 -37.93
CA ASN A 187 33.51 -12.84 -38.77
C ASN A 187 34.95 -13.05 -38.21
N ILE A 188 35.13 -12.99 -36.89
CA ILE A 188 36.40 -13.30 -36.23
C ILE A 188 36.80 -14.75 -36.52
N ALA A 189 35.88 -15.71 -36.33
CA ALA A 189 36.15 -17.11 -36.60
C ALA A 189 36.58 -17.33 -38.07
N LYS A 190 35.87 -16.73 -39.03
CA LYS A 190 36.19 -16.80 -40.46
C LYS A 190 37.54 -16.17 -40.76
N THR A 191 37.84 -15.02 -40.15
CA THR A 191 39.16 -14.36 -40.34
C THR A 191 40.29 -15.17 -39.73
N SER A 192 40.07 -15.80 -38.58
CA SER A 192 41.02 -16.69 -37.93
C SER A 192 41.32 -17.92 -38.81
N GLU A 193 40.30 -18.53 -39.43
CA GLU A 193 40.47 -19.63 -40.39
C GLU A 193 41.30 -19.16 -41.63
N GLN A 194 41.05 -17.96 -42.14
CA GLN A 194 41.84 -17.42 -43.26
C GLN A 194 43.28 -17.17 -42.85
N VAL A 195 43.52 -16.68 -41.61
CA VAL A 195 44.90 -16.53 -41.09
C VAL A 195 45.60 -17.86 -40.94
N ASP A 196 44.88 -18.90 -40.47
CA ASP A 196 45.43 -20.27 -40.32
C ASP A 196 45.84 -20.84 -41.67
N ILE A 197 44.98 -20.74 -42.68
CA ILE A 197 45.25 -21.16 -44.07
C ILE A 197 46.47 -20.37 -44.62
N GLY A 198 46.51 -19.07 -44.45
CA GLY A 198 47.63 -18.24 -44.90
C GLY A 198 48.95 -18.57 -44.19
N ALA A 199 48.91 -18.96 -42.92
CA ALA A 199 50.10 -19.41 -42.18
C ALA A 199 50.59 -20.76 -42.68
N GLU A 200 49.71 -21.70 -43.04
CA GLU A 200 50.05 -22.98 -43.64
C GLU A 200 50.71 -22.80 -45.01
N ASP A 201 50.12 -21.94 -45.86
CA ASP A 201 50.67 -21.61 -47.19
C ASP A 201 52.05 -20.96 -47.06
N LEU A 202 52.23 -20.04 -46.11
CA LEU A 202 53.54 -19.40 -45.86
C LEU A 202 54.61 -20.42 -45.39
N SER A 203 54.18 -21.35 -44.51
CA SER A 203 55.06 -22.43 -44.01
C SER A 203 55.55 -23.31 -45.18
N LYS A 204 54.62 -23.70 -46.04
CA LYS A 204 54.92 -24.48 -47.26
C LYS A 204 55.84 -23.72 -48.19
N ALA A 205 55.55 -22.46 -48.51
CA ALA A 205 56.41 -21.60 -49.36
C ALA A 205 57.80 -21.42 -48.77
N SER A 206 57.87 -21.29 -47.44
CA SER A 206 59.18 -21.19 -46.75
C SER A 206 60.00 -22.49 -46.81
N GLY A 207 59.34 -23.66 -46.76
CA GLY A 207 59.89 -24.97 -46.94
C GLY A 207 60.47 -25.15 -48.40
N ASP A 208 59.65 -24.76 -49.35
CA ASP A 208 60.02 -24.81 -50.76
C ASP A 208 61.24 -23.84 -51.06
N LEU A 209 61.22 -22.65 -50.46
CA LEU A 209 62.32 -21.69 -50.57
C LEU A 209 63.59 -22.23 -49.91
N ALA A 210 63.55 -22.85 -48.78
CA ALA A 210 64.70 -23.48 -48.12
C ALA A 210 65.25 -24.61 -48.93
N LYS A 211 64.43 -25.47 -49.56
CA LYS A 211 64.85 -26.50 -50.48
C LYS A 211 65.51 -25.89 -51.71
N GLY A 212 64.87 -24.92 -52.35
CA GLY A 212 65.42 -24.24 -53.52
C GLY A 212 66.79 -23.53 -53.24
N THR A 213 66.94 -22.97 -52.04
CA THR A 213 68.19 -22.38 -51.59
C THR A 213 69.28 -23.43 -51.40
N THR A 214 68.95 -24.62 -50.89
CA THR A 214 69.89 -25.75 -50.77
C THR A 214 70.34 -26.26 -52.16
N ASP A 215 69.36 -26.40 -53.06
CA ASP A 215 69.66 -26.82 -54.45
C ASP A 215 70.55 -25.80 -55.17
N GLN A 216 70.34 -24.47 -54.98
CA GLN A 216 71.17 -23.42 -55.50
C GLN A 216 72.60 -23.45 -54.89
N ALA A 217 72.73 -23.68 -53.60
CA ALA A 217 74.04 -23.78 -52.95
C ALA A 217 74.83 -24.98 -53.56
N SER A 218 74.25 -26.12 -53.76
CA SER A 218 74.87 -27.29 -54.41
C SER A 218 75.24 -27.02 -55.82
N ALA A 219 74.43 -26.32 -56.63
CA ALA A 219 74.75 -25.93 -57.98
C ALA A 219 75.92 -24.94 -58.05
N VAL A 220 76.02 -23.99 -57.12
CA VAL A 220 77.14 -23.06 -57.01
C VAL A 220 78.46 -23.78 -56.62
N GLU A 221 78.39 -24.79 -55.76
CA GLU A 221 79.57 -25.63 -55.44
C GLU A 221 80.06 -26.43 -56.69
N GLU A 222 79.15 -27.02 -57.47
CA GLU A 222 79.43 -27.73 -58.68
C GLU A 222 80.05 -26.80 -59.76
N LEU A 223 79.44 -25.61 -59.91
CA LEU A 223 80.05 -24.58 -60.81
C LEU A 223 81.40 -24.16 -60.36
N THR A 224 81.66 -23.97 -59.05
CA THR A 224 82.99 -23.61 -58.53
C THR A 224 84.01 -24.69 -58.84
N ALA A 225 83.70 -25.94 -58.61
CA ALA A 225 84.58 -27.08 -58.95
C ALA A 225 84.84 -27.16 -60.46
N THR A 226 83.82 -26.89 -61.29
CA THR A 226 84.01 -26.84 -62.75
C THR A 226 84.94 -25.71 -63.20
N VAL A 227 84.77 -24.52 -62.63
CA VAL A 227 85.62 -23.35 -62.90
C VAL A 227 87.09 -23.62 -62.48
N GLU A 228 87.28 -24.26 -61.30
CA GLU A 228 88.64 -24.67 -60.88
C GLU A 228 89.24 -25.67 -61.81
N THR A 229 88.44 -26.65 -62.32
CA THR A 229 88.93 -27.63 -63.32
C THR A 229 89.35 -26.97 -64.65
N VAL A 230 88.50 -26.03 -65.12
CA VAL A 230 88.81 -25.27 -66.35
C VAL A 230 90.04 -24.39 -66.18
N ALA A 231 90.15 -23.72 -65.01
CA ALA A 231 91.37 -22.90 -64.70
C ALA A 231 92.65 -23.74 -64.64
N ALA A 232 92.53 -24.97 -64.12
CA ALA A 232 93.66 -25.90 -64.12
C ALA A 232 94.03 -26.38 -65.54
N LEU A 233 93.09 -26.62 -66.40
CA LEU A 233 93.32 -26.99 -67.79
C LEU A 233 93.86 -25.81 -68.61
N ALA A 234 93.47 -24.60 -68.36
CA ALA A 234 93.99 -23.40 -69.07
C ALA A 234 95.47 -23.00 -68.68
N LYS A 235 95.97 -23.58 -67.60
CA LYS A 235 97.36 -23.38 -67.17
C LYS A 235 98.40 -24.40 -67.73
N LYS A 236 97.91 -25.41 -68.46
CA LYS A 236 98.67 -26.38 -69.18
C LYS A 236 98.93 -25.93 -70.64
#